data_492831b65217cf2b220c61d3014f86d3
#
_entry.id   492831b65217cf2b220c61d3014f86d3
#
_cell.length_a   1.000
_cell.length_b   1.000
_cell.length_c   1.000
_cell.angle_alpha   90.00
_cell.angle_beta   90.00
_cell.angle_gamma   90.00
#
_symmetry.space_group_name_H-M   'P 1'
#
loop_
_entity.id
_entity.type
_entity.pdbx_description
1 polymer ?
#
loop_
_entity_poly.entity_id
_entity_poly.type
_entity_poly.pdbx_seq_one_letter_code
_entity_poly.pdbx_strand_id
1 'polypeptide(L)'
;YKENTDKENGEVLEQSIKSGENIDEGTEVTITVNKLAEMKEATITINVKSLTGGYEVPDKENTNTTNTTGSSSSTTVKEKKLTVKVGEDKVYDKKVDLNSTNIQTKISGKGTVTVKVYVDDILKSQKDINLNTTSSYTFE
;
A
#
# COMPACT_ATOMS: atom_id res chain seq x y z
N TYR A 1 25.68 -10.63 2.11
CA TYR A 1 24.83 -10.47 0.91
C TYR A 1 24.80 -9.00 0.51
N LYS A 2 24.73 -8.75 -0.81
CA LYS A 2 24.60 -7.42 -1.40
C LYS A 2 23.61 -7.50 -2.56
N GLU A 3 22.85 -6.44 -2.84
CA GLU A 3 21.93 -6.41 -3.97
C GLU A 3 22.60 -5.77 -5.18
N ASN A 4 22.55 -6.46 -6.32
CA ASN A 4 22.92 -5.94 -7.64
C ASN A 4 21.89 -6.43 -8.65
N THR A 5 21.11 -5.50 -9.21
CA THR A 5 20.02 -5.80 -10.14
C THR A 5 20.48 -6.27 -11.52
N ASP A 6 21.76 -6.05 -11.86
CA ASP A 6 22.39 -6.47 -13.13
C ASP A 6 22.94 -7.90 -13.06
N LYS A 7 22.84 -8.54 -11.89
CA LYS A 7 23.36 -9.88 -11.61
C LYS A 7 22.25 -10.82 -11.14
N GLU A 8 22.43 -12.10 -11.40
CA GLU A 8 21.48 -13.12 -10.99
C GLU A 8 21.46 -13.30 -9.46
N ASN A 9 20.30 -13.72 -8.93
CA ASN A 9 20.17 -14.03 -7.53
C ASN A 9 21.06 -15.25 -7.19
N GLY A 10 21.93 -15.11 -6.19
CA GLY A 10 22.89 -16.15 -5.80
C GLY A 10 24.27 -16.07 -6.48
N GLU A 11 24.45 -15.15 -7.44
CA GLU A 11 25.76 -14.94 -8.07
C GLU A 11 26.76 -14.37 -7.05
N VAL A 12 28.01 -14.86 -7.07
CA VAL A 12 29.09 -14.33 -6.24
C VAL A 12 29.55 -12.99 -6.81
N LEU A 13 29.42 -11.93 -6.04
CA LEU A 13 29.79 -10.56 -6.42
C LEU A 13 31.26 -10.24 -6.08
N GLU A 14 31.70 -10.71 -4.94
CA GLU A 14 33.04 -10.41 -4.40
C GLU A 14 33.53 -11.61 -3.61
N GLN A 15 34.85 -11.80 -3.58
CA GLN A 15 35.54 -12.74 -2.69
C GLN A 15 36.81 -12.11 -2.11
N SER A 16 37.15 -12.45 -0.89
CA SER A 16 38.29 -11.86 -0.15
C SER A 16 39.65 -12.24 -0.72
N ILE A 17 39.72 -13.36 -1.42
CA ILE A 17 40.96 -13.90 -2.04
C ILE A 17 40.70 -14.08 -3.52
N LYS A 18 41.60 -13.63 -4.38
CA LYS A 18 41.44 -13.72 -5.84
C LYS A 18 41.52 -15.17 -6.32
N SER A 19 40.79 -15.46 -7.41
CA SER A 19 40.87 -16.76 -8.07
C SER A 19 42.28 -17.05 -8.55
N GLY A 20 42.81 -18.26 -8.23
CA GLY A 20 44.15 -18.72 -8.60
C GLY A 20 45.23 -18.35 -7.61
N GLU A 21 44.95 -17.70 -6.50
CA GLU A 21 45.92 -17.51 -5.41
C GLU A 21 46.08 -18.81 -4.60
N ASN A 22 47.32 -19.11 -4.26
CA ASN A 22 47.63 -20.21 -3.32
C ASN A 22 47.38 -19.72 -1.90
N ILE A 23 46.65 -20.51 -1.14
CA ILE A 23 46.32 -20.22 0.25
C ILE A 23 46.66 -21.40 1.15
N ASP A 24 46.99 -21.14 2.40
CA ASP A 24 47.24 -22.18 3.39
C ASP A 24 45.94 -22.87 3.81
N GLU A 25 46.04 -24.13 4.18
CA GLU A 25 44.92 -24.89 4.74
C GLU A 25 44.34 -24.18 5.99
N GLY A 26 43.01 -24.00 6.05
CA GLY A 26 42.34 -23.32 7.14
C GLY A 26 42.20 -21.80 6.95
N THR A 27 42.70 -21.24 5.83
CA THR A 27 42.49 -19.82 5.53
C THR A 27 41.00 -19.51 5.35
N GLU A 28 40.51 -18.50 6.07
CA GLU A 28 39.11 -18.06 5.95
C GLU A 28 38.90 -17.29 4.65
N VAL A 29 37.94 -17.72 3.85
CA VAL A 29 37.51 -17.04 2.61
C VAL A 29 36.10 -16.46 2.77
N THR A 30 35.97 -15.15 2.65
CA THR A 30 34.69 -14.48 2.64
C THR A 30 34.20 -14.31 1.22
N ILE A 31 32.95 -14.72 0.95
CA ILE A 31 32.27 -14.47 -0.32
C ILE A 31 31.02 -13.58 -0.10
N THR A 32 30.86 -12.61 -0.97
CA THR A 32 29.63 -11.78 -1.03
C THR A 32 28.74 -12.26 -2.16
N VAL A 33 27.53 -12.70 -1.83
CA VAL A 33 26.56 -13.27 -2.77
C VAL A 33 25.48 -12.26 -3.07
N ASN A 34 25.07 -12.17 -4.34
CA ASN A 34 23.95 -11.36 -4.77
C ASN A 34 22.63 -11.90 -4.20
N LYS A 35 21.85 -11.02 -3.57
CA LYS A 35 20.51 -11.36 -3.10
C LYS A 35 19.54 -10.28 -3.54
N LEU A 36 18.77 -10.61 -4.57
CA LEU A 36 17.72 -9.73 -5.07
C LEU A 36 16.54 -9.68 -4.09
N ALA A 37 15.99 -8.48 -3.89
CA ALA A 37 14.81 -8.31 -3.09
C ALA A 37 13.60 -8.95 -3.79
N GLU A 38 12.81 -9.72 -3.04
CA GLU A 38 11.61 -10.39 -3.53
C GLU A 38 10.42 -9.41 -3.55
N MET A 39 9.54 -9.60 -4.55
CA MET A 39 8.23 -8.94 -4.56
C MET A 39 7.38 -9.50 -3.42
N LYS A 40 6.83 -8.61 -2.60
CA LYS A 40 5.91 -8.92 -1.52
C LYS A 40 4.61 -8.15 -1.69
N GLU A 41 3.55 -8.65 -1.09
CA GLU A 41 2.23 -8.01 -1.09
C GLU A 41 1.80 -7.66 0.33
N ALA A 42 1.00 -6.60 0.45
CA ALA A 42 0.26 -6.27 1.65
C ALA A 42 -1.16 -5.82 1.29
N THR A 43 -2.09 -6.00 2.22
CA THR A 43 -3.44 -5.45 2.11
C THR A 43 -3.47 -4.13 2.87
N ILE A 44 -3.90 -3.05 2.21
CA ILE A 44 -4.17 -1.79 2.89
C ILE A 44 -5.67 -1.57 3.00
N THR A 45 -6.07 -1.06 4.14
CA THR A 45 -7.44 -0.63 4.44
C THR A 45 -7.45 0.89 4.58
N ILE A 46 -8.42 1.55 3.96
CA ILE A 46 -8.56 3.00 4.01
C ILE A 46 -9.89 3.35 4.69
N ASN A 47 -9.80 4.06 5.81
CA ASN A 47 -10.93 4.66 6.48
C ASN A 47 -11.15 6.08 5.93
N VAL A 48 -11.93 6.18 4.85
CA VAL A 48 -12.18 7.46 4.17
C VAL A 48 -12.86 8.45 5.10
N LYS A 49 -13.80 7.98 5.92
CA LYS A 49 -14.50 8.81 6.91
C LYS A 49 -13.51 9.47 7.88
N SER A 50 -12.55 8.72 8.40
CA SER A 50 -11.52 9.24 9.31
C SER A 50 -10.61 10.26 8.63
N LEU A 51 -10.16 9.96 7.41
CA LEU A 51 -9.25 10.83 6.64
C LEU A 51 -9.88 12.14 6.14
N THR A 52 -11.22 12.20 6.04
CA THR A 52 -11.93 13.35 5.46
C THR A 52 -12.88 14.04 6.43
N GLY A 53 -13.14 13.44 7.60
CA GLY A 53 -14.19 13.85 8.54
C GLY A 53 -15.58 13.34 8.15
N GLY A 54 -15.72 12.63 7.01
CA GLY A 54 -17.01 12.14 6.53
C GLY A 54 -18.01 13.26 6.24
N TYR A 55 -19.30 12.95 6.36
CA TYR A 55 -20.39 13.94 6.35
C TYR A 55 -21.53 13.45 7.24
N GLU A 56 -22.26 14.41 7.81
CA GLU A 56 -23.51 14.12 8.52
C GLU A 56 -24.60 13.80 7.51
N VAL A 57 -25.25 12.64 7.69
CA VAL A 57 -26.50 12.34 6.99
C VAL A 57 -27.59 13.04 7.79
N PRO A 58 -28.32 14.04 7.23
CA PRO A 58 -29.39 14.67 7.97
C PRO A 58 -30.42 13.61 8.41
N ASP A 59 -30.66 13.52 9.72
CA ASP A 59 -31.77 12.70 10.24
C ASP A 59 -33.02 13.09 9.52
N LYS A 60 -33.77 12.13 8.97
CA LYS A 60 -35.08 12.36 8.44
C LYS A 60 -35.92 12.84 9.61
N GLU A 61 -36.25 14.13 9.59
CA GLU A 61 -37.27 14.69 10.48
C GLU A 61 -38.51 13.79 10.41
N ASN A 62 -38.89 13.27 11.56
CA ASN A 62 -40.07 12.42 11.75
C ASN A 62 -41.32 13.26 11.50
N THR A 63 -41.63 13.57 10.25
CA THR A 63 -42.94 14.10 9.88
C THR A 63 -43.87 12.92 9.69
N ASN A 64 -44.62 12.64 10.75
CA ASN A 64 -45.79 11.79 10.74
C ASN A 64 -46.82 12.39 9.78
N THR A 65 -46.83 11.99 8.52
CA THR A 65 -47.91 12.28 7.58
C THR A 65 -48.17 11.07 6.71
N THR A 66 -49.38 10.60 6.84
CA THR A 66 -50.06 9.46 6.22
C THR A 66 -50.01 9.50 4.69
N ASN A 67 -49.75 8.31 4.09
CA ASN A 67 -50.06 7.89 2.70
C ASN A 67 -49.45 8.68 1.53
N THR A 68 -48.51 8.05 0.81
CA THR A 68 -48.77 7.68 -0.61
C THR A 68 -47.54 6.89 -1.14
N THR A 69 -47.84 5.87 -1.89
CA THR A 69 -47.06 4.94 -2.72
C THR A 69 -45.80 5.55 -3.37
N GLY A 70 -44.67 4.88 -3.22
CA GLY A 70 -43.54 4.97 -4.16
C GLY A 70 -42.57 6.13 -3.90
N SER A 71 -41.67 6.01 -2.95
CA SER A 71 -40.50 6.87 -2.93
C SER A 71 -39.22 6.01 -2.71
N SER A 72 -38.50 5.93 -3.79
CA SER A 72 -37.09 5.54 -3.79
C SER A 72 -36.37 6.42 -2.76
N SER A 73 -35.92 5.85 -1.66
CA SER A 73 -35.11 6.53 -0.64
C SER A 73 -33.78 6.91 -1.27
N SER A 74 -33.68 8.09 -1.86
CA SER A 74 -32.39 8.66 -2.27
C SER A 74 -31.61 9.05 -1.03
N THR A 75 -30.85 8.12 -0.50
CA THR A 75 -29.78 8.45 0.43
C THR A 75 -28.78 9.28 -0.37
N THR A 76 -28.63 10.56 -0.06
CA THR A 76 -27.68 11.44 -0.74
C THR A 76 -26.25 10.98 -0.36
N VAL A 77 -25.70 10.10 -1.16
CA VAL A 77 -24.30 9.63 -1.01
C VAL A 77 -23.39 10.73 -1.52
N LYS A 78 -22.50 11.22 -0.68
CA LYS A 78 -21.45 12.16 -1.09
C LYS A 78 -20.22 11.38 -1.49
N GLU A 79 -20.09 11.15 -2.79
CA GLU A 79 -18.96 10.45 -3.36
C GLU A 79 -17.82 11.38 -3.71
N LYS A 80 -16.59 10.91 -3.49
CA LYS A 80 -15.35 11.53 -3.93
C LYS A 80 -14.43 10.51 -4.54
N LYS A 81 -13.51 10.99 -5.37
CA LYS A 81 -12.51 10.15 -6.00
C LYS A 81 -11.44 9.79 -4.97
N LEU A 82 -11.33 8.50 -4.64
CA LEU A 82 -10.22 7.96 -3.86
C LEU A 82 -9.16 7.40 -4.79
N THR A 83 -7.94 7.89 -4.67
CA THR A 83 -6.76 7.39 -5.40
C THR A 83 -5.70 6.92 -4.41
N VAL A 84 -5.20 5.72 -4.61
CA VAL A 84 -4.05 5.18 -3.85
C VAL A 84 -2.91 4.94 -4.80
N LYS A 85 -1.72 5.43 -4.45
CA LYS A 85 -0.49 5.22 -5.20
C LYS A 85 0.55 4.49 -4.38
N VAL A 86 1.35 3.67 -5.06
CA VAL A 86 2.59 3.08 -4.54
C VAL A 86 3.73 3.64 -5.40
N GLY A 87 4.55 4.49 -4.80
CA GLY A 87 5.44 5.35 -5.59
C GLY A 87 4.62 6.26 -6.50
N GLU A 88 4.78 6.10 -7.83
CA GLU A 88 4.00 6.84 -8.84
C GLU A 88 2.86 6.00 -9.44
N ASP A 89 2.81 4.70 -9.19
CA ASP A 89 1.81 3.79 -9.74
C ASP A 89 0.48 3.88 -8.99
N LYS A 90 -0.62 4.03 -9.74
CA LYS A 90 -1.97 3.98 -9.18
C LYS A 90 -2.40 2.51 -8.97
N VAL A 91 -2.68 2.14 -7.73
CA VAL A 91 -3.19 0.80 -7.37
C VAL A 91 -4.68 0.80 -7.08
N TYR A 92 -5.26 1.99 -6.83
CA TYR A 92 -6.70 2.19 -6.66
C TYR A 92 -7.10 3.57 -7.18
N ASP A 93 -8.18 3.66 -7.97
CA ASP A 93 -8.69 4.93 -8.52
C ASP A 93 -10.19 4.81 -8.79
N LYS A 94 -11.03 5.07 -7.79
CA LYS A 94 -12.50 4.94 -7.87
C LYS A 94 -13.19 6.00 -7.02
N LYS A 95 -14.48 6.27 -7.36
CA LYS A 95 -15.38 7.03 -6.49
C LYS A 95 -15.82 6.17 -5.32
N VAL A 96 -15.81 6.73 -4.13
CA VAL A 96 -16.20 6.10 -2.88
C VAL A 96 -17.04 7.08 -2.04
N ASP A 97 -17.92 6.55 -1.20
CA ASP A 97 -18.65 7.33 -0.21
C ASP A 97 -17.67 7.87 0.85
N LEU A 98 -17.80 9.15 1.21
CA LEU A 98 -16.99 9.79 2.25
C LEU A 98 -17.14 9.17 3.64
N ASN A 99 -18.26 8.47 3.90
CA ASN A 99 -18.47 7.75 5.15
C ASN A 99 -17.94 6.31 5.14
N SER A 100 -17.28 5.87 4.04
CA SER A 100 -16.67 4.54 3.97
C SER A 100 -15.53 4.38 4.97
N THR A 101 -15.53 3.27 5.70
CA THR A 101 -14.54 2.96 6.76
C THR A 101 -13.65 1.78 6.43
N ASN A 102 -13.94 1.03 5.36
CA ASN A 102 -13.26 -0.23 5.07
C ASN A 102 -13.06 -0.45 3.55
N ILE A 103 -12.41 0.49 2.90
CA ILE A 103 -11.99 0.32 1.51
C ILE A 103 -10.66 -0.44 1.51
N GLN A 104 -10.64 -1.60 0.86
CA GLN A 104 -9.45 -2.45 0.81
C GLN A 104 -8.85 -2.48 -0.60
N THR A 105 -7.53 -2.49 -0.67
CA THR A 105 -6.78 -2.76 -1.89
C THR A 105 -5.47 -3.46 -1.55
N LYS A 106 -4.94 -4.22 -2.51
CA LYS A 106 -3.62 -4.82 -2.39
C LYS A 106 -2.57 -3.89 -2.95
N ILE A 107 -1.43 -3.89 -2.33
CA ILE A 107 -0.20 -3.23 -2.79
C ILE A 107 0.89 -4.27 -2.93
N SER A 108 1.82 -4.05 -3.84
CA SER A 108 2.99 -4.91 -4.04
C SER A 108 4.25 -4.08 -4.26
N GLY A 109 5.39 -4.67 -3.97
CA GLY A 109 6.69 -4.01 -4.16
C GLY A 109 7.83 -4.81 -3.55
N LYS A 110 9.01 -4.22 -3.58
CA LYS A 110 10.22 -4.77 -2.97
C LYS A 110 10.63 -3.93 -1.77
N GLY A 111 10.87 -4.58 -0.62
CA GLY A 111 11.34 -3.91 0.58
C GLY A 111 10.34 -2.87 1.11
N THR A 112 10.75 -1.63 1.26
CA THR A 112 9.92 -0.53 1.73
C THR A 112 9.35 0.25 0.55
N VAL A 113 8.03 0.44 0.55
CA VAL A 113 7.30 1.20 -0.47
C VAL A 113 6.58 2.39 0.17
N THR A 114 6.55 3.52 -0.51
CA THR A 114 5.78 4.70 -0.09
C THR A 114 4.37 4.60 -0.65
N VAL A 115 3.38 4.53 0.23
CA VAL A 115 1.95 4.54 -0.11
C VAL A 115 1.36 5.92 0.15
N LYS A 116 0.69 6.48 -0.86
CA LYS A 116 0.04 7.79 -0.80
C LYS A 116 -1.46 7.65 -1.06
N VAL A 117 -2.28 8.26 -0.21
CA VAL A 117 -3.74 8.24 -0.30
C VAL A 117 -4.25 9.64 -0.62
N TYR A 118 -4.99 9.78 -1.71
CA TYR A 118 -5.56 11.05 -2.18
C TYR A 118 -7.09 10.98 -2.21
N VAL A 119 -7.74 12.09 -1.88
CA VAL A 119 -9.19 12.29 -2.08
C VAL A 119 -9.38 13.55 -2.93
N ASP A 120 -10.03 13.43 -4.08
CA ASP A 120 -10.15 14.47 -5.12
C ASP A 120 -8.81 15.12 -5.46
N ASP A 121 -7.79 14.27 -5.71
CA ASP A 121 -6.42 14.64 -6.04
C ASP A 121 -5.65 15.41 -4.93
N ILE A 122 -6.24 15.53 -3.73
CA ILE A 122 -5.61 16.13 -2.55
C ILE A 122 -5.00 15.01 -1.70
N LEU A 123 -3.71 15.08 -1.42
CA LEU A 123 -3.01 14.13 -0.53
C LEU A 123 -3.60 14.21 0.89
N LYS A 124 -4.12 13.11 1.39
CA LYS A 124 -4.68 12.97 2.74
C LYS A 124 -3.77 12.26 3.71
N SER A 125 -3.06 11.25 3.22
CA SER A 125 -2.14 10.48 4.05
C SER A 125 -1.01 9.88 3.21
N GLN A 126 0.14 9.70 3.84
CA GLN A 126 1.30 9.02 3.24
C GLN A 126 2.00 8.19 4.31
N LYS A 127 2.47 7.00 3.91
CA LYS A 127 3.21 6.09 4.80
C LYS A 127 4.21 5.25 4.04
N ASP A 128 5.39 5.09 4.61
CA ASP A 128 6.36 4.09 4.16
C ASP A 128 6.05 2.77 4.85
N ILE A 129 5.82 1.75 4.05
CA ILE A 129 5.43 0.40 4.49
C ILE A 129 6.51 -0.58 4.07
N ASN A 130 7.11 -1.26 5.06
CA ASN A 130 8.08 -2.32 4.81
C ASN A 130 7.33 -3.64 4.54
N LEU A 131 7.26 -4.05 3.29
CA LEU A 131 6.55 -5.26 2.85
C LEU A 131 7.22 -6.56 3.30
N ASN A 132 8.47 -6.53 3.79
CA ASN A 132 9.11 -7.72 4.36
C ASN A 132 8.56 -8.06 5.76
N THR A 133 7.98 -7.08 6.45
CA THR A 133 7.51 -7.23 7.84
C THR A 133 6.03 -6.91 8.03
N THR A 134 5.40 -6.24 7.03
CA THR A 134 4.03 -5.75 7.11
C THR A 134 3.17 -6.43 6.04
N SER A 135 2.18 -7.22 6.45
CA SER A 135 1.19 -7.86 5.56
C SER A 135 -0.13 -7.08 5.46
N SER A 136 -0.38 -6.15 6.40
CA SER A 136 -1.57 -5.28 6.39
C SER A 136 -1.30 -3.96 7.08
N TYR A 137 -1.97 -2.89 6.62
CA TYR A 137 -1.90 -1.55 7.22
C TYR A 137 -3.23 -0.81 7.01
N THR A 138 -3.65 0.01 8.00
CA THR A 138 -4.86 0.84 7.93
C THR A 138 -4.50 2.32 7.92
N PHE A 139 -5.05 3.05 6.96
CA PHE A 139 -5.04 4.52 6.90
C PHE A 139 -6.32 5.07 7.54
N GLU A 140 -6.18 5.82 8.62
CA GLU A 140 -7.25 6.42 9.41
C GLU A 140 -6.88 7.82 9.93
#